data_63b38409a734aea56d7da3b271cf40bb
#
_entry.id   63b38409a734aea56d7da3b271cf40bb
#
_cell.length_a   1.000
_cell.length_b   1.000
_cell.length_c   1.000
_cell.angle_alpha   90.00
_cell.angle_beta   90.00
_cell.angle_gamma   90.00
#
_symmetry.space_group_name_H-M   'P 1'
#
loop_
_entity.id
_entity.type
_entity.pdbx_description
1 polymer ?
#
loop_
_entity_poly.entity_id
_entity_poly.type
_entity_poly.pdbx_seq_one_letter_code
_entity_poly.pdbx_strand_id
1 'polypeptide(L)' 'MEKDFVTTVREMRKYQKRYFRTKDANDYVKARELERQVDDMLSKMNGQEELFG' A
#
# COMPACT_ATOMS: atom_id res chain seq x y z
N MET A 1 2.54 -5.70 -16.75
CA MET A 1 2.97 -4.48 -16.49
C MET A 1 3.03 -4.20 -15.08
N GLU A 2 4.06 -3.52 -14.64
CA GLU A 2 4.18 -3.26 -13.29
C GLU A 2 3.55 -1.99 -12.90
N LYS A 3 3.00 -1.90 -11.73
CA LYS A 3 2.47 -0.67 -11.25
C LYS A 3 3.58 0.14 -10.70
N ASP A 4 3.56 1.42 -10.93
CA ASP A 4 4.58 2.24 -10.35
C ASP A 4 4.17 2.63 -8.94
N PHE A 5 5.07 3.25 -8.24
CA PHE A 5 4.87 3.59 -6.83
C PHE A 5 3.68 4.52 -6.65
N VAL A 6 3.60 5.55 -7.46
CA VAL A 6 2.53 6.53 -7.32
C VAL A 6 1.15 5.89 -7.52
N THR A 7 1.03 5.04 -8.51
CA THR A 7 -0.22 4.36 -8.77
C THR A 7 -0.61 3.47 -7.59
N THR A 8 0.36 2.76 -7.05
CA THR A 8 0.08 1.88 -5.93
C THR A 8 -0.36 2.67 -4.70
N VAL A 9 0.28 3.78 -4.43
CA VAL A 9 -0.11 4.62 -3.30
C VAL A 9 -1.51 5.17 -3.50
N ARG A 10 -1.84 5.58 -4.71
CA ARG A 10 -3.17 6.09 -4.96
C ARG A 10 -4.24 5.04 -4.72
N GLU A 11 -3.96 3.83 -5.15
CA GLU A 11 -4.91 2.76 -4.93
C GLU A 11 -5.03 2.42 -3.46
N MET A 12 -3.92 2.44 -2.75
CA MET A 12 -3.96 2.18 -1.33
C MET A 12 -4.88 3.19 -0.64
N ARG A 13 -4.70 4.47 -0.96
CA ARG A 13 -5.50 5.49 -0.33
C ARG A 13 -6.96 5.39 -0.72
N LYS A 14 -7.22 5.00 -1.96
CA LYS A 14 -8.58 4.83 -2.42
C LYS A 14 -9.30 3.80 -1.58
N TYR A 15 -8.67 2.65 -1.34
CA TYR A 15 -9.31 1.61 -0.56
C TYR A 15 -9.37 1.95 0.91
N GLN A 16 -8.42 2.70 1.41
CA GLN A 16 -8.49 3.17 2.78
C GLN A 16 -9.68 4.08 2.99
N LYS A 17 -9.91 4.99 2.05
CA LYS A 17 -11.04 5.89 2.15
C LYS A 17 -12.35 5.14 2.03
N ARG A 18 -12.41 4.18 1.13
CA ARG A 18 -13.61 3.40 0.97
C ARG A 18 -13.93 2.64 2.25
N TYR A 19 -12.92 2.08 2.86
CA TYR A 19 -13.13 1.33 4.09
C TYR A 19 -13.69 2.24 5.18
N PHE A 20 -13.16 3.45 5.30
CA PHE A 20 -13.69 4.36 6.29
C PHE A 20 -15.16 4.65 6.08
N ARG A 21 -15.58 4.65 4.81
CA ARG A 21 -16.96 4.95 4.54
C ARG A 21 -17.86 3.75 4.67
N THR A 22 -17.43 2.63 4.15
CA THR A 22 -18.28 1.45 4.07
C THR A 22 -18.00 0.42 5.14
N LYS A 23 -16.83 0.42 5.69
CA LYS A 23 -16.37 -0.59 6.65
C LYS A 23 -16.47 -1.99 6.06
N ASP A 24 -16.28 -2.07 4.77
CA ASP A 24 -16.34 -3.34 4.08
C ASP A 24 -15.05 -4.10 4.30
N ALA A 25 -15.15 -5.33 4.75
CA ALA A 25 -13.96 -6.14 5.01
C ALA A 25 -13.12 -6.32 3.76
N ASN A 26 -13.74 -6.39 2.60
CA ASN A 26 -12.98 -6.54 1.36
C ASN A 26 -12.09 -5.33 1.11
N ASP A 27 -12.61 -4.15 1.40
CA ASP A 27 -11.82 -2.93 1.22
C ASP A 27 -10.68 -2.89 2.23
N TYR A 28 -10.91 -3.39 3.42
CA TYR A 28 -9.87 -3.43 4.44
C TYR A 28 -8.72 -4.35 3.99
N VAL A 29 -9.07 -5.53 3.51
CA VAL A 29 -8.06 -6.48 3.06
C VAL A 29 -7.27 -5.91 1.89
N LYS A 30 -7.98 -5.27 0.97
CA LYS A 30 -7.32 -4.70 -0.18
C LYS A 30 -6.36 -3.59 0.23
N ALA A 31 -6.79 -2.74 1.15
CA ALA A 31 -5.93 -1.67 1.62
C ALA A 31 -4.69 -2.23 2.29
N ARG A 32 -4.84 -3.28 3.08
CA ARG A 32 -3.70 -3.88 3.76
C ARG A 32 -2.72 -4.49 2.77
N GLU A 33 -3.22 -5.12 1.74
CA GLU A 33 -2.36 -5.68 0.73
C GLU A 33 -1.58 -4.60 0.01
N LEU A 34 -2.24 -3.50 -0.29
CA LEU A 34 -1.55 -2.40 -0.97
C LEU A 34 -0.55 -1.72 -0.06
N GLU A 35 -0.84 -1.66 1.24
CA GLU A 35 0.13 -1.12 2.20
C GLU A 35 1.41 -1.94 2.19
N ARG A 36 1.26 -3.25 2.11
CA ARG A 36 2.44 -4.10 2.06
C ARG A 36 3.24 -3.88 0.79
N GLN A 37 2.54 -3.68 -0.34
CA GLN A 37 3.22 -3.41 -1.58
C GLN A 37 3.99 -2.10 -1.51
N VAL A 38 3.38 -1.08 -0.90
CA VAL A 38 4.04 0.20 -0.76
C VAL A 38 5.28 0.07 0.12
N ASP A 39 5.15 -0.66 1.22
CA ASP A 39 6.30 -0.86 2.10
C ASP A 39 7.43 -1.57 1.37
N ASP A 40 7.10 -2.58 0.58
CA ASP A 40 8.09 -3.31 -0.16
C ASP A 40 8.79 -2.41 -1.17
N MET A 41 8.01 -1.57 -1.86
CA MET A 41 8.58 -0.66 -2.81
C MET A 41 9.49 0.35 -2.16
N LEU A 42 9.10 0.86 -1.01
CA LEU A 42 9.92 1.82 -0.29
C LEU A 42 11.23 1.19 0.14
N SER A 43 11.16 -0.03 0.61
CA SER A 43 12.34 -0.74 1.02
C SER A 43 13.32 -0.89 -0.14
N LYS A 44 12.81 -1.24 -1.31
CA LYS A 44 13.67 -1.42 -2.45
C LYS A 44 14.23 -0.10 -2.95
N MET A 45 13.43 0.95 -2.85
CA MET A 45 13.88 2.24 -3.32
C MET A 45 15.00 2.78 -2.45
N ASN A 46 14.91 2.54 -1.18
CA ASN A 46 15.93 3.02 -0.27
C ASN A 46 17.17 2.18 -0.32
N GLY A 47 17.07 1.06 -0.90
CA GLY A 47 18.22 0.22 -1.00
C GLY A 47 18.66 -0.27 0.28
N GLN A 48 17.93 -0.30 1.31
CA GLN A 48 18.42 -0.69 2.41
C GLN A 48 17.57 -1.32 3.14
N GLU A 49 18.02 -1.83 3.98
CA GLU A 49 17.43 -2.66 4.47
C GLU A 49 16.78 -2.33 5.61
N GLU A 50 17.31 -2.01 6.50
CA GLU A 50 16.61 -1.85 7.54
C GLU A 50 16.73 -0.62 8.13
N LEU A 51 15.70 -0.06 8.45
CA LEU A 51 15.78 1.16 8.99
C LEU A 51 16.01 1.06 10.39
N PHE A 52 15.74 -0.03 10.96
CA PHE A 52 15.89 -0.10 12.32
C PHE A 52 16.98 -0.94 12.66
N GLY A 53 17.61 -1.33 11.78
CA GLY A 53 18.65 -2.26 11.93
C GLY A 53 19.61 -2.25 12.67
#